data_3ba06aba285ad1842fc4d00d135d4404
#
_entry.id   3ba06aba285ad1842fc4d00d135d4404
#
_cell.length_a   1.000
_cell.length_b   1.000
_cell.length_c   1.000
_cell.angle_alpha   90.00
_cell.angle_beta   90.00
_cell.angle_gamma   90.00
#
_symmetry.space_group_name_H-M   'P 1'
#
loop_
_entity.id
_entity.type
_entity.pdbx_description
1 polymer ?
#
loop_
_entity_poly.entity_id
_entity_poly.type
_entity_poly.pdbx_seq_one_letter_code
_entity_poly.pdbx_strand_id
1 'polypeptide(L)'
;MIQLAKEVSSRGWIAYAARGESGTWDLFLMRPDGSERRNITNTADYEEGGPRFSPDGKRLLYRRFAKGAIINHDLWGFQGELMIADAEGSNPVQIGVDREFPWASWSPDGKQIACLTPKGIQIVDLQTRAVVRELPRKGIYQQLFWSPDGQWFCGVANARIMWTVVRMNAQTGDLNIVQEFQSCTPDWFPDSNRIIFPSRPAGQDGYGFTQLWMSDGDGKEARMIYGEDGYHIYGGALSPDGRYVLFTRCADDGGGSEQSGAPICVMRMENAPAIAGPSETLRKVHPEAKDAVVFQLVEGWEPCWTYAEIGATK
;
A
#
# COMPACT_ATOMS: atom_id res chain seq x y z
N MET A 1 -16.84 2.09 -21.80
CA MET A 1 -15.79 2.41 -20.80
C MET A 1 -16.42 3.25 -19.72
N ILE A 2 -16.27 2.86 -18.45
CA ILE A 2 -16.79 3.56 -17.26
C ILE A 2 -16.22 4.98 -17.24
N GLN A 3 -17.03 5.97 -16.82
CA GLN A 3 -16.59 7.37 -16.81
C GLN A 3 -15.34 7.58 -15.95
N LEU A 4 -15.29 6.94 -14.79
CA LEU A 4 -14.13 7.02 -13.89
C LEU A 4 -12.85 6.48 -14.55
N ALA A 5 -12.92 5.36 -15.29
CA ALA A 5 -11.78 4.82 -16.02
C ALA A 5 -11.24 5.80 -17.06
N LYS A 6 -12.13 6.50 -17.80
CA LYS A 6 -11.71 7.56 -18.72
C LYS A 6 -11.04 8.74 -18.02
N GLU A 7 -11.57 9.12 -16.87
CA GLU A 7 -11.06 10.25 -16.09
C GLU A 7 -9.64 10.01 -15.59
N VAL A 8 -9.31 8.77 -15.21
CA VAL A 8 -7.99 8.42 -14.67
C VAL A 8 -6.99 7.94 -15.73
N SER A 9 -7.42 7.61 -16.95
CA SER A 9 -6.60 6.95 -17.97
C SER A 9 -5.26 7.60 -18.27
N SER A 10 -5.17 8.94 -18.20
CA SER A 10 -3.94 9.71 -18.43
C SER A 10 -3.27 10.21 -17.15
N ARG A 11 -3.64 9.68 -15.98
CA ARG A 11 -3.12 10.15 -14.69
C ARG A 11 -1.94 9.30 -14.20
N GLY A 12 -0.89 9.21 -15.01
CA GLY A 12 0.35 8.54 -14.65
C GLY A 12 0.25 7.00 -14.67
N TRP A 13 0.82 6.34 -13.65
CA TRP A 13 1.03 4.91 -13.63
C TRP A 13 0.74 4.29 -12.25
N ILE A 14 0.26 3.05 -12.28
CA ILE A 14 0.11 2.18 -11.11
C ILE A 14 1.18 1.09 -11.19
N ALA A 15 1.95 0.91 -10.11
CA ALA A 15 2.81 -0.26 -9.90
C ALA A 15 2.14 -1.19 -8.89
N TYR A 16 2.25 -2.51 -9.09
CA TYR A 16 1.64 -3.52 -8.22
C TYR A 16 2.32 -4.87 -8.38
N ALA A 17 2.11 -5.78 -7.44
CA ALA A 17 2.59 -7.17 -7.53
C ALA A 17 1.50 -8.08 -8.11
N ALA A 18 1.88 -8.98 -9.02
CA ALA A 18 1.00 -10.01 -9.58
C ALA A 18 1.81 -11.22 -10.05
N ARG A 19 1.13 -12.35 -10.31
CA ARG A 19 1.77 -13.54 -10.88
C ARG A 19 2.25 -13.28 -12.30
N GLY A 20 3.54 -13.52 -12.53
CA GLY A 20 4.17 -13.49 -13.85
C GLY A 20 4.02 -14.82 -14.60
N GLU A 21 4.57 -14.89 -15.82
CA GLU A 21 4.54 -16.09 -16.65
C GLU A 21 5.30 -17.27 -16.04
N SER A 22 6.33 -17.02 -15.26
CA SER A 22 7.09 -18.04 -14.52
C SER A 22 6.36 -18.59 -13.30
N GLY A 23 5.18 -18.03 -12.95
CA GLY A 23 4.41 -18.35 -11.76
C GLY A 23 4.93 -17.70 -10.47
N THR A 24 6.03 -16.95 -10.54
CA THR A 24 6.54 -16.11 -9.44
C THR A 24 5.75 -14.81 -9.36
N TRP A 25 5.78 -14.17 -8.19
CA TRP A 25 5.27 -12.81 -8.05
C TRP A 25 6.28 -11.82 -8.64
N ASP A 26 5.81 -11.03 -9.59
CA ASP A 26 6.58 -9.99 -10.26
C ASP A 26 5.93 -8.62 -10.05
N LEU A 27 6.66 -7.56 -10.30
CA LEU A 27 6.13 -6.22 -10.36
C LEU A 27 5.63 -5.88 -11.77
N PHE A 28 4.50 -5.23 -11.81
CA PHE A 28 3.84 -4.78 -13.03
C PHE A 28 3.59 -3.28 -12.99
N LEU A 29 3.58 -2.67 -14.17
CA LEU A 29 3.05 -1.34 -14.41
C LEU A 29 1.79 -1.43 -15.26
N MET A 30 0.85 -0.50 -15.04
CA MET A 30 -0.30 -0.26 -15.91
C MET A 30 -0.75 1.20 -15.81
N ARG A 31 -1.48 1.66 -16.79
CA ARG A 31 -2.24 2.90 -16.66
C ARG A 31 -3.39 2.72 -15.66
N PRO A 32 -3.88 3.81 -15.04
CA PRO A 32 -4.95 3.71 -14.03
C PRO A 32 -6.30 3.22 -14.56
N ASP A 33 -6.48 3.12 -15.87
CA ASP A 33 -7.63 2.48 -16.52
C ASP A 33 -7.41 1.00 -16.86
N GLY A 34 -6.24 0.44 -16.48
CA GLY A 34 -5.84 -0.94 -16.76
C GLY A 34 -5.12 -1.15 -18.09
N SER A 35 -5.00 -0.11 -18.92
CA SER A 35 -4.28 -0.22 -20.20
C SER A 35 -2.75 -0.21 -20.01
N GLU A 36 -2.01 -0.50 -21.07
CA GLU A 36 -0.55 -0.52 -21.14
C GLU A 36 0.12 -1.40 -20.05
N ARG A 37 -0.55 -2.48 -19.64
CA ARG A 37 -0.04 -3.41 -18.63
C ARG A 37 1.24 -4.10 -19.11
N ARG A 38 2.29 -4.06 -18.28
CA ARG A 38 3.56 -4.75 -18.54
C ARG A 38 4.22 -5.25 -17.27
N ASN A 39 4.88 -6.41 -17.37
CA ASN A 39 5.77 -6.93 -16.33
C ASN A 39 7.10 -6.17 -16.39
N ILE A 40 7.59 -5.67 -15.26
CA ILE A 40 8.81 -4.85 -15.18
C ILE A 40 9.96 -5.51 -14.46
N THR A 41 9.74 -6.64 -13.78
CA THR A 41 10.83 -7.42 -13.18
C THR A 41 11.05 -8.74 -13.90
N ASN A 42 10.00 -9.51 -14.16
CA ASN A 42 10.01 -10.76 -14.92
C ASN A 42 11.11 -11.73 -14.47
N THR A 43 11.20 -11.99 -13.16
CA THR A 43 12.24 -12.84 -12.57
C THR A 43 11.72 -14.24 -12.27
N ALA A 44 12.46 -15.27 -12.70
CA ALA A 44 12.08 -16.66 -12.46
C ALA A 44 12.55 -17.21 -11.10
N ASP A 45 13.46 -16.50 -10.43
CA ASP A 45 14.16 -16.98 -9.22
C ASP A 45 13.77 -16.23 -7.96
N TYR A 46 12.93 -15.20 -8.08
CA TYR A 46 12.51 -14.36 -6.98
C TYR A 46 11.01 -14.19 -6.93
N GLU A 47 10.51 -13.82 -5.76
CA GLU A 47 9.17 -13.31 -5.52
C GLU A 47 9.30 -11.83 -5.17
N GLU A 48 8.61 -10.94 -5.85
CA GLU A 48 8.72 -9.49 -5.66
C GLU A 48 7.38 -8.88 -5.29
N GLY A 49 7.40 -7.87 -4.41
CA GLY A 49 6.16 -7.23 -3.96
C GLY A 49 6.39 -5.92 -3.21
N GLY A 50 5.30 -5.28 -2.86
CA GLY A 50 5.28 -4.02 -2.12
C GLY A 50 5.92 -2.84 -2.83
N PRO A 51 5.66 -2.62 -4.13
CA PRO A 51 6.25 -1.50 -4.83
C PRO A 51 5.80 -0.16 -4.24
N ARG A 52 6.71 0.80 -4.18
CA ARG A 52 6.43 2.19 -3.79
C ARG A 52 7.24 3.14 -4.65
N PHE A 53 6.56 4.04 -5.36
CA PHE A 53 7.25 5.08 -6.11
C PHE A 53 7.97 6.06 -5.19
N SER A 54 9.14 6.53 -5.63
CA SER A 54 9.75 7.73 -5.04
C SER A 54 8.85 8.95 -5.23
N PRO A 55 8.99 10.00 -4.41
CA PRO A 55 8.15 11.21 -4.53
C PRO A 55 8.16 11.86 -5.91
N ASP A 56 9.26 11.75 -6.65
CA ASP A 56 9.39 12.23 -8.03
C ASP A 56 8.90 11.22 -9.09
N GLY A 57 8.47 10.02 -8.66
CA GLY A 57 7.97 8.95 -9.51
C GLY A 57 8.99 8.26 -10.41
N LYS A 58 10.29 8.55 -10.23
CA LYS A 58 11.35 8.04 -11.14
C LYS A 58 11.96 6.72 -10.69
N ARG A 59 11.75 6.33 -9.45
CA ARG A 59 12.29 5.10 -8.86
C ARG A 59 11.19 4.31 -8.18
N LEU A 60 11.40 3.00 -8.05
CA LEU A 60 10.60 2.06 -7.26
C LEU A 60 11.44 1.52 -6.11
N LEU A 61 10.90 1.55 -4.92
CA LEU A 61 11.32 0.80 -3.75
C LEU A 61 10.42 -0.44 -3.66
N TYR A 62 10.99 -1.63 -3.47
CA TYR A 62 10.22 -2.87 -3.40
C TYR A 62 10.96 -3.95 -2.61
N ARG A 63 10.28 -5.03 -2.33
CA ARG A 63 10.84 -6.19 -1.62
C ARG A 63 11.02 -7.35 -2.56
N ARG A 64 12.13 -8.08 -2.38
CA ARG A 64 12.48 -9.27 -3.12
C ARG A 64 12.76 -10.42 -2.15
N PHE A 65 12.17 -11.58 -2.44
CA PHE A 65 12.28 -12.79 -1.63
C PHE A 65 12.79 -13.93 -2.49
N ALA A 66 13.31 -14.97 -1.84
CA ALA A 66 13.66 -16.19 -2.54
C ALA A 66 12.40 -16.84 -3.14
N LYS A 67 12.55 -17.48 -4.30
CA LYS A 67 11.50 -18.23 -4.97
C LYS A 67 10.78 -19.18 -4.02
N GLY A 68 9.44 -19.19 -4.09
CA GLY A 68 8.58 -20.01 -3.25
C GLY A 68 8.33 -19.43 -1.85
N ALA A 69 8.83 -18.23 -1.55
CA ALA A 69 8.42 -17.53 -0.36
C ALA A 69 6.91 -17.22 -0.44
N ILE A 70 6.21 -17.42 0.68
CA ILE A 70 4.80 -17.05 0.76
C ILE A 70 4.71 -15.54 0.86
N ILE A 71 4.20 -14.91 -0.18
CA ILE A 71 3.91 -13.48 -0.21
C ILE A 71 2.45 -13.31 0.13
N ASN A 72 2.15 -13.09 1.39
CA ASN A 72 0.90 -12.50 1.76
C ASN A 72 1.19 -11.36 2.73
N HIS A 73 0.41 -10.30 2.69
CA HIS A 73 0.65 -9.09 3.46
C HIS A 73 0.62 -9.31 4.98
N ASP A 74 0.08 -10.42 5.49
CA ASP A 74 0.03 -10.74 6.90
C ASP A 74 1.26 -11.51 7.41
N LEU A 75 1.94 -12.27 6.53
CA LEU A 75 3.07 -13.14 6.88
C LEU A 75 4.44 -12.51 6.61
N TRP A 76 4.50 -11.26 6.35
CA TRP A 76 5.70 -10.55 5.94
C TRP A 76 6.64 -10.23 7.10
N GLY A 77 7.09 -11.18 7.81
CA GLY A 77 8.11 -10.99 8.83
C GLY A 77 9.33 -10.21 8.33
N PHE A 78 10.38 -10.16 9.13
CA PHE A 78 11.65 -9.53 8.78
C PHE A 78 12.46 -10.45 7.83
N GLN A 79 11.92 -10.74 6.66
CA GLN A 79 12.56 -11.55 5.62
C GLN A 79 12.50 -10.82 4.29
N GLY A 80 13.47 -11.08 3.42
CA GLY A 80 13.54 -10.49 2.10
C GLY A 80 14.59 -9.37 2.00
N GLU A 81 14.85 -8.98 0.78
CA GLU A 81 15.80 -7.93 0.42
C GLU A 81 15.01 -6.67 0.06
N LEU A 82 15.52 -5.52 0.47
CA LEU A 82 14.99 -4.22 0.05
C LEU A 82 15.71 -3.79 -1.22
N MET A 83 14.95 -3.49 -2.26
CA MET A 83 15.46 -3.13 -3.59
C MET A 83 15.02 -1.74 -3.99
N ILE A 84 15.86 -1.03 -4.70
CA ILE A 84 15.50 0.18 -5.45
C ILE A 84 15.87 -0.05 -6.92
N ALA A 85 14.94 0.28 -7.81
CA ALA A 85 15.14 0.28 -9.27
C ALA A 85 14.64 1.58 -9.88
N ASP A 86 14.93 1.81 -11.16
CA ASP A 86 14.22 2.81 -11.94
C ASP A 86 12.73 2.45 -12.03
N ALA A 87 11.87 3.41 -12.30
CA ALA A 87 10.42 3.20 -12.25
C ALA A 87 9.90 2.13 -13.24
N GLU A 88 10.64 1.86 -14.32
CA GLU A 88 10.39 0.78 -15.27
C GLU A 88 11.04 -0.56 -14.88
N GLY A 89 11.61 -0.70 -13.69
CA GLY A 89 12.21 -1.93 -13.18
C GLY A 89 13.67 -2.14 -13.53
N SER A 90 14.27 -1.27 -14.36
CA SER A 90 15.68 -1.37 -14.72
C SER A 90 16.61 -0.97 -13.57
N ASN A 91 17.89 -1.39 -13.66
CA ASN A 91 18.97 -1.04 -12.72
C ASN A 91 18.66 -1.37 -11.23
N PRO A 92 18.16 -2.57 -10.89
CA PRO A 92 17.85 -2.90 -9.50
C PRO A 92 19.11 -2.95 -8.62
N VAL A 93 19.03 -2.28 -7.47
CA VAL A 93 20.12 -2.24 -6.48
C VAL A 93 19.53 -2.59 -5.11
N GLN A 94 20.20 -3.52 -4.41
CA GLN A 94 19.86 -3.86 -3.03
C GLN A 94 20.30 -2.72 -2.10
N ILE A 95 19.42 -2.34 -1.18
CA ILE A 95 19.70 -1.37 -0.13
C ILE A 95 19.81 -2.09 1.20
N GLY A 96 20.91 -1.80 1.94
CA GLY A 96 21.20 -2.47 3.20
C GLY A 96 21.97 -3.77 3.04
N VAL A 97 22.36 -4.34 4.15
CA VAL A 97 23.04 -5.63 4.23
C VAL A 97 22.04 -6.65 4.72
N ASP A 98 21.84 -7.68 3.94
CA ASP A 98 20.98 -8.81 4.26
C ASP A 98 19.48 -8.49 4.46
N ARG A 99 18.74 -9.47 4.75
CA ARG A 99 17.29 -9.59 4.89
C ARG A 99 16.68 -8.81 6.07
N GLU A 100 17.31 -7.70 6.48
CA GLU A 100 16.94 -6.97 7.70
C GLU A 100 15.96 -5.79 7.46
N PHE A 101 15.61 -5.47 6.20
CA PHE A 101 14.83 -4.28 5.86
C PHE A 101 13.55 -4.58 5.07
N PRO A 102 12.59 -5.35 5.62
CA PRO A 102 11.44 -5.81 4.84
C PRO A 102 10.42 -4.72 4.53
N TRP A 103 10.37 -3.67 5.33
CA TRP A 103 9.44 -2.54 5.12
C TRP A 103 10.20 -1.24 5.13
N ALA A 104 9.98 -0.45 4.10
CA ALA A 104 10.60 0.85 4.01
C ALA A 104 9.70 1.87 3.31
N SER A 105 9.95 3.13 3.58
CA SER A 105 9.26 4.28 3.01
C SER A 105 10.27 5.33 2.57
N TRP A 106 9.99 5.97 1.46
CA TRP A 106 10.72 7.14 1.00
C TRP A 106 10.55 8.32 1.95
N SER A 107 11.61 9.09 2.17
CA SER A 107 11.48 10.45 2.70
C SER A 107 10.79 11.36 1.66
N PRO A 108 10.09 12.42 2.10
CA PRO A 108 9.39 13.31 1.17
C PRO A 108 10.27 13.98 0.11
N ASP A 109 11.56 14.16 0.39
CA ASP A 109 12.54 14.70 -0.56
C ASP A 109 13.21 13.63 -1.44
N GLY A 110 12.88 12.35 -1.23
CA GLY A 110 13.42 11.21 -1.97
C GLY A 110 14.90 10.92 -1.75
N LYS A 111 15.55 11.54 -0.75
CA LYS A 111 16.99 11.35 -0.48
C LYS A 111 17.29 10.29 0.55
N GLN A 112 16.32 9.95 1.36
CA GLN A 112 16.42 8.96 2.42
C GLN A 112 15.30 7.92 2.33
N ILE A 113 15.47 6.81 3.00
CA ILE A 113 14.43 5.83 3.29
C ILE A 113 14.39 5.53 4.79
N ALA A 114 13.19 5.37 5.32
CA ALA A 114 12.96 4.84 6.65
C ALA A 114 12.75 3.33 6.54
N CYS A 115 13.62 2.54 7.14
CA CYS A 115 13.58 1.09 7.09
C CYS A 115 13.16 0.53 8.44
N LEU A 116 12.14 -0.33 8.45
CA LEU A 116 11.74 -1.07 9.64
C LEU A 116 12.62 -2.32 9.78
N THR A 117 13.33 -2.42 10.91
CA THR A 117 14.22 -3.54 11.21
C THR A 117 13.82 -4.22 12.51
N PRO A 118 14.37 -5.42 12.83
CA PRO A 118 14.16 -6.03 14.14
C PRO A 118 14.59 -5.15 15.31
N LYS A 119 15.59 -4.29 15.12
CA LYS A 119 16.16 -3.42 16.15
C LYS A 119 15.42 -2.09 16.31
N GLY A 120 14.82 -1.58 15.24
CA GLY A 120 14.18 -0.26 15.24
C GLY A 120 13.81 0.22 13.85
N ILE A 121 13.57 1.51 13.73
CA ILE A 121 13.42 2.21 12.46
C ILE A 121 14.75 2.89 12.16
N GLN A 122 15.39 2.51 11.08
CA GLN A 122 16.64 3.10 10.60
C GLN A 122 16.38 4.05 9.44
N ILE A 123 16.91 5.26 9.53
CA ILE A 123 16.90 6.22 8.43
C ILE A 123 18.21 6.07 7.67
N VAL A 124 18.11 5.67 6.41
CA VAL A 124 19.25 5.44 5.54
C VAL A 124 19.34 6.54 4.50
N ASP A 125 20.48 7.19 4.41
CA ASP A 125 20.81 8.12 3.35
C ASP A 125 21.18 7.36 2.06
N LEU A 126 20.50 7.67 0.96
CA LEU A 126 20.64 6.91 -0.29
C LEU A 126 21.94 7.21 -1.06
N GLN A 127 22.54 8.37 -0.84
CA GLN A 127 23.80 8.73 -1.50
C GLN A 127 24.98 8.02 -0.82
N THR A 128 25.03 8.07 0.51
CA THR A 128 26.12 7.49 1.30
C THR A 128 25.88 6.04 1.69
N ARG A 129 24.63 5.58 1.62
CA ARG A 129 24.16 4.26 2.11
C ARG A 129 24.38 4.05 3.62
N ALA A 130 24.58 5.13 4.35
CA ALA A 130 24.78 5.09 5.79
C ALA A 130 23.46 5.23 6.54
N VAL A 131 23.36 4.55 7.69
CA VAL A 131 22.31 4.82 8.67
C VAL A 131 22.64 6.16 9.34
N VAL A 132 21.81 7.16 9.12
CA VAL A 132 22.04 8.52 9.65
C VAL A 132 21.25 8.78 10.93
N ARG A 133 20.24 7.96 11.22
CA ARG A 133 19.45 8.04 12.44
C ARG A 133 18.75 6.72 12.73
N GLU A 134 18.53 6.46 14.01
CA GLU A 134 17.76 5.32 14.50
C GLU A 134 16.66 5.78 15.48
N LEU A 135 15.51 5.13 15.42
CA LEU A 135 14.38 5.32 16.31
C LEU A 135 13.89 3.97 16.84
N PRO A 136 13.38 3.89 18.08
CA PRO A 136 12.75 2.67 18.57
C PRO A 136 11.47 2.40 17.79
N ARG A 137 11.23 1.16 17.36
CA ARG A 137 10.02 0.79 16.59
C ARG A 137 8.73 0.77 17.43
N LYS A 138 8.81 0.72 18.77
CA LYS A 138 7.67 0.74 19.71
C LYS A 138 6.49 -0.17 19.31
N GLY A 139 6.80 -1.41 18.90
CA GLY A 139 5.78 -2.39 18.50
C GLY A 139 5.37 -2.33 17.03
N ILE A 140 5.78 -1.34 16.25
CA ILE A 140 5.56 -1.33 14.79
C ILE A 140 6.29 -2.54 14.18
N TYR A 141 5.60 -3.33 13.38
CA TYR A 141 6.16 -4.56 12.80
C TYR A 141 5.94 -4.68 11.29
N GLN A 142 5.09 -3.83 10.68
CA GLN A 142 4.89 -3.81 9.23
C GLN A 142 4.35 -2.46 8.74
N GLN A 143 4.45 -2.23 7.45
CA GLN A 143 3.80 -1.16 6.69
C GLN A 143 4.11 0.24 7.21
N LEU A 144 5.39 0.55 7.29
CA LEU A 144 5.86 1.86 7.68
C LEU A 144 5.77 2.85 6.50
N PHE A 145 5.10 3.98 6.68
CA PHE A 145 5.01 5.05 5.69
C PHE A 145 5.30 6.42 6.30
N TRP A 146 6.17 7.16 5.65
CA TRP A 146 6.51 8.53 6.04
C TRP A 146 5.44 9.49 5.53
N SER A 147 5.02 10.45 6.37
CA SER A 147 4.08 11.49 5.96
C SER A 147 4.70 12.43 4.93
N PRO A 148 3.92 13.02 4.01
CA PRO A 148 4.42 13.94 2.99
C PRO A 148 5.16 15.18 3.54
N ASP A 149 4.83 15.64 4.76
CA ASP A 149 5.53 16.75 5.44
C ASP A 149 6.80 16.32 6.20
N GLY A 150 7.07 15.03 6.27
CA GLY A 150 8.24 14.47 6.95
C GLY A 150 8.18 14.44 8.47
N GLN A 151 7.05 14.82 9.09
CA GLN A 151 6.95 14.90 10.54
C GLN A 151 6.54 13.60 11.22
N TRP A 152 5.91 12.70 10.48
CA TRP A 152 5.29 11.50 11.04
C TRP A 152 5.60 10.23 10.23
N PHE A 153 5.51 9.10 10.92
CA PHE A 153 5.30 7.79 10.31
C PHE A 153 3.91 7.29 10.66
N CYS A 154 3.26 6.58 9.76
CA CYS A 154 2.19 5.66 10.09
C CYS A 154 2.64 4.22 9.85
N GLY A 155 2.01 3.28 10.53
CA GLY A 155 2.35 1.86 10.40
C GLY A 155 1.41 1.00 11.22
N VAL A 156 1.69 -0.30 11.21
CA VAL A 156 0.94 -1.30 11.99
C VAL A 156 1.77 -1.79 13.15
N ALA A 157 1.19 -1.74 14.33
CA ALA A 157 1.86 -2.12 15.58
C ALA A 157 1.06 -3.16 16.38
N ASN A 158 1.77 -3.94 17.17
CA ASN A 158 1.22 -4.68 18.31
C ASN A 158 1.18 -3.73 19.51
N ALA A 159 0.13 -2.90 19.61
CA ALA A 159 -0.03 -1.95 20.70
C ALA A 159 -0.89 -2.54 21.83
N ARG A 160 -2.22 -2.46 21.71
CA ARG A 160 -3.15 -3.11 22.65
C ARG A 160 -3.62 -4.47 22.15
N ILE A 161 -3.87 -4.53 20.85
CA ILE A 161 -4.19 -5.75 20.12
C ILE A 161 -3.27 -5.87 18.92
N MET A 162 -3.25 -7.04 18.27
CA MET A 162 -2.59 -7.19 16.97
C MET A 162 -3.29 -6.31 15.92
N TRP A 163 -2.50 -5.80 14.97
CA TRP A 163 -2.99 -4.99 13.85
C TRP A 163 -3.68 -3.71 14.29
N THR A 164 -2.91 -2.87 14.97
CA THR A 164 -3.32 -1.54 15.37
C THR A 164 -2.63 -0.51 14.46
N VAL A 165 -3.38 0.32 13.77
CA VAL A 165 -2.79 1.45 13.04
C VAL A 165 -2.34 2.52 14.02
N VAL A 166 -1.09 2.92 13.87
CA VAL A 166 -0.42 3.89 14.74
C VAL A 166 0.18 5.02 13.92
N ARG A 167 0.36 6.17 14.58
CA ARG A 167 1.17 7.31 14.12
C ARG A 167 2.34 7.51 15.09
N MET A 168 3.53 7.70 14.55
CA MET A 168 4.74 7.96 15.31
C MET A 168 5.38 9.27 14.87
N ASN A 169 5.76 10.12 15.81
CA ASN A 169 6.54 11.32 15.50
C ASN A 169 7.92 10.91 14.96
N ALA A 170 8.27 11.41 13.76
CA ALA A 170 9.49 11.02 13.06
C ALA A 170 10.77 11.59 13.71
N GLN A 171 10.67 12.54 14.62
CA GLN A 171 11.82 13.10 15.36
C GLN A 171 11.98 12.47 16.74
N THR A 172 10.89 12.40 17.53
CA THR A 172 10.94 11.95 18.93
C THR A 172 10.69 10.46 19.09
N GLY A 173 10.05 9.81 18.10
CA GLY A 173 9.60 8.43 18.19
C GLY A 173 8.38 8.26 19.12
N ASP A 174 7.68 9.34 19.50
CA ASP A 174 6.45 9.25 20.27
C ASP A 174 5.33 8.67 19.42
N LEU A 175 4.62 7.68 19.97
CA LEU A 175 3.64 6.88 19.24
C LEU A 175 2.25 7.11 19.81
N ASN A 176 1.28 7.33 18.91
CA ASN A 176 -0.14 7.41 19.18
C ASN A 176 -0.91 6.36 18.40
N ILE A 177 -1.95 5.80 19.01
CA ILE A 177 -2.88 4.88 18.35
C ILE A 177 -3.85 5.71 17.49
N VAL A 178 -4.02 5.32 16.23
CA VAL A 178 -4.99 5.90 15.30
C VAL A 178 -6.26 5.05 15.27
N GLN A 179 -6.12 3.72 15.19
CA GLN A 179 -7.26 2.80 15.14
C GLN A 179 -6.92 1.49 15.84
N GLU A 180 -7.77 1.08 16.81
CA GLU A 180 -7.54 -0.09 17.67
C GLU A 180 -8.13 -1.40 17.12
N PHE A 181 -8.97 -1.36 16.08
CA PHE A 181 -9.78 -2.51 15.66
C PHE A 181 -9.17 -3.25 14.46
N GLN A 182 -8.18 -4.09 14.69
CA GLN A 182 -7.57 -4.93 13.65
C GLN A 182 -7.44 -4.20 12.31
N SER A 183 -6.70 -3.12 12.33
CA SER A 183 -6.47 -2.24 11.20
C SER A 183 -5.07 -2.46 10.63
N CYS A 184 -4.92 -2.31 9.33
CA CYS A 184 -3.65 -2.55 8.62
C CYS A 184 -3.43 -1.57 7.46
N THR A 185 -2.35 -1.74 6.75
CA THR A 185 -1.99 -1.02 5.52
C THR A 185 -2.39 0.47 5.48
N PRO A 186 -1.99 1.29 6.48
CA PRO A 186 -2.30 2.71 6.45
C PRO A 186 -1.55 3.42 5.34
N ASP A 187 -2.10 4.53 4.85
CA ASP A 187 -1.40 5.47 3.98
C ASP A 187 -1.79 6.91 4.32
N TRP A 188 -0.91 7.86 3.99
CA TRP A 188 -1.12 9.27 4.26
C TRP A 188 -1.87 9.96 3.12
N PHE A 189 -2.82 10.82 3.48
CA PHE A 189 -3.28 11.83 2.53
C PHE A 189 -2.17 12.85 2.25
N PRO A 190 -2.20 13.50 1.07
CA PRO A 190 -1.20 14.52 0.70
C PRO A 190 -1.14 15.71 1.68
N ASP A 191 -2.18 15.92 2.48
CA ASP A 191 -2.24 16.98 3.50
C ASP A 191 -1.45 16.65 4.77
N SER A 192 -0.89 15.45 4.89
CA SER A 192 -0.14 14.96 6.06
C SER A 192 -0.94 14.95 7.38
N ASN A 193 -2.24 15.17 7.31
CA ASN A 193 -3.11 15.24 8.49
C ASN A 193 -4.09 14.08 8.56
N ARG A 194 -4.49 13.51 7.44
CA ARG A 194 -5.44 12.38 7.38
C ARG A 194 -4.73 11.09 6.99
N ILE A 195 -5.28 9.99 7.51
CA ILE A 195 -4.80 8.62 7.23
C ILE A 195 -5.96 7.81 6.68
N ILE A 196 -5.69 6.98 5.68
CA ILE A 196 -6.60 5.97 5.14
C ILE A 196 -6.07 4.59 5.55
N PHE A 197 -6.95 3.68 5.89
CA PHE A 197 -6.56 2.33 6.34
C PHE A 197 -7.72 1.35 6.23
N PRO A 198 -7.48 0.07 5.92
CA PRO A 198 -8.41 -1.02 6.16
C PRO A 198 -8.57 -1.27 7.66
N SER A 199 -9.79 -1.48 8.11
CA SER A 199 -10.10 -1.83 9.50
C SER A 199 -11.34 -2.70 9.58
N ARG A 200 -11.41 -3.54 10.59
CA ARG A 200 -12.66 -4.21 10.95
C ARG A 200 -13.61 -3.23 11.67
N PRO A 201 -14.93 -3.46 11.62
CA PRO A 201 -15.87 -2.62 12.33
C PRO A 201 -15.64 -2.64 13.84
N ALA A 202 -15.85 -1.52 14.50
CA ALA A 202 -15.81 -1.43 15.95
C ALA A 202 -16.81 -2.40 16.59
N GLY A 203 -16.39 -3.12 17.65
CA GLY A 203 -17.24 -4.02 18.42
C GLY A 203 -17.46 -5.40 17.81
N GLN A 204 -16.85 -5.71 16.69
CA GLN A 204 -16.79 -7.09 16.17
C GLN A 204 -15.48 -7.72 16.59
N ASP A 205 -15.46 -8.37 17.73
CA ASP A 205 -14.29 -9.02 18.39
C ASP A 205 -13.52 -9.97 17.45
N GLY A 206 -12.74 -9.40 16.53
CA GLY A 206 -11.89 -10.15 15.61
C GLY A 206 -12.62 -10.80 14.43
N TYR A 207 -13.92 -10.60 14.29
CA TYR A 207 -14.75 -11.17 13.22
C TYR A 207 -15.37 -10.06 12.36
N GLY A 208 -15.60 -10.37 11.09
CA GLY A 208 -16.15 -9.44 10.11
C GLY A 208 -15.14 -9.08 9.03
N PHE A 209 -15.65 -8.55 7.93
CA PHE A 209 -14.84 -8.17 6.78
C PHE A 209 -14.09 -6.88 7.06
N THR A 210 -12.85 -6.78 6.61
CA THR A 210 -12.12 -5.51 6.62
C THR A 210 -12.77 -4.54 5.65
N GLN A 211 -12.86 -3.30 6.07
CA GLN A 211 -13.47 -2.19 5.35
C GLN A 211 -12.46 -1.07 5.21
N LEU A 212 -12.61 -0.20 4.23
CA LEU A 212 -11.76 0.97 4.06
C LEU A 212 -12.27 2.13 4.91
N TRP A 213 -11.42 2.65 5.76
CA TRP A 213 -11.68 3.74 6.69
C TRP A 213 -10.73 4.90 6.45
N MET A 214 -11.13 6.07 6.90
CA MET A 214 -10.25 7.23 7.02
C MET A 214 -10.49 7.93 8.37
N SER A 215 -9.45 8.60 8.87
CA SER A 215 -9.52 9.45 10.05
C SER A 215 -8.56 10.63 9.92
N ASP A 216 -8.61 11.57 10.87
CA ASP A 216 -7.46 12.43 11.10
C ASP A 216 -6.29 11.62 11.67
N GLY A 217 -5.10 12.20 11.69
CA GLY A 217 -3.90 11.53 12.18
C GLY A 217 -3.93 11.17 13.66
N ASP A 218 -4.85 11.73 14.44
CA ASP A 218 -5.07 11.41 15.86
C ASP A 218 -6.13 10.32 16.08
N GLY A 219 -6.70 9.77 15.00
CA GLY A 219 -7.75 8.75 15.08
C GLY A 219 -9.13 9.32 15.40
N LYS A 220 -9.28 10.64 15.40
CA LYS A 220 -10.57 11.30 15.54
C LYS A 220 -11.30 11.32 14.21
N GLU A 221 -12.61 11.48 14.25
CA GLU A 221 -13.46 11.53 13.05
C GLU A 221 -13.31 10.31 12.13
N ALA A 222 -12.95 9.15 12.70
CA ALA A 222 -12.82 7.92 11.95
C ALA A 222 -14.17 7.54 11.31
N ARG A 223 -14.16 7.30 10.00
CA ARG A 223 -15.36 6.92 9.25
C ARG A 223 -15.05 5.89 8.18
N MET A 224 -15.97 4.97 7.99
CA MET A 224 -15.92 4.03 6.89
C MET A 224 -16.25 4.75 5.57
N ILE A 225 -15.46 4.47 4.54
CA ILE A 225 -15.64 5.03 3.19
C ILE A 225 -15.97 3.98 2.13
N TYR A 226 -15.66 2.71 2.41
CA TYR A 226 -16.04 1.58 1.56
C TYR A 226 -16.04 0.28 2.35
N GLY A 227 -16.99 -0.60 2.06
CA GLY A 227 -17.07 -1.95 2.60
C GLY A 227 -18.05 -2.81 1.81
N GLU A 228 -17.87 -4.13 1.87
CA GLU A 228 -18.67 -5.07 1.10
C GLU A 228 -18.73 -6.42 1.81
N ASP A 229 -19.93 -7.00 1.95
CA ASP A 229 -20.11 -8.32 2.57
C ASP A 229 -19.49 -9.43 1.69
N GLY A 230 -18.76 -10.34 2.31
CA GLY A 230 -18.06 -11.44 1.63
C GLY A 230 -16.70 -11.06 1.04
N TYR A 231 -16.24 -9.84 1.29
CA TYR A 231 -14.94 -9.38 0.82
C TYR A 231 -14.17 -8.63 1.90
N HIS A 232 -12.87 -8.91 1.96
CA HIS A 232 -11.92 -8.10 2.69
C HIS A 232 -11.36 -7.01 1.77
N ILE A 233 -11.33 -5.79 2.27
CA ILE A 233 -10.73 -4.65 1.58
C ILE A 233 -9.34 -4.44 2.16
N TYR A 234 -8.32 -4.57 1.32
CA TYR A 234 -6.92 -4.42 1.70
C TYR A 234 -6.24 -3.26 0.96
N GLY A 235 -5.28 -2.66 1.61
CA GLY A 235 -4.59 -1.49 1.08
C GLY A 235 -5.44 -0.22 1.20
N GLY A 236 -4.93 0.85 0.67
CA GLY A 236 -5.53 2.18 0.71
C GLY A 236 -4.54 3.17 0.12
N ALA A 237 -3.88 2.80 -1.03
CA ALA A 237 -2.90 3.65 -1.67
C ALA A 237 -3.57 4.82 -2.38
N LEU A 238 -3.29 6.03 -1.93
CA LEU A 238 -3.87 7.24 -2.51
C LEU A 238 -3.14 7.65 -3.80
N SER A 239 -3.90 8.27 -4.71
CA SER A 239 -3.30 9.03 -5.80
C SER A 239 -2.52 10.23 -5.24
N PRO A 240 -1.49 10.74 -5.95
CA PRO A 240 -0.66 11.84 -5.46
C PRO A 240 -1.41 13.11 -5.05
N ASP A 241 -2.60 13.34 -5.59
CA ASP A 241 -3.47 14.48 -5.24
C ASP A 241 -4.56 14.11 -4.20
N GLY A 242 -4.61 12.85 -3.75
CA GLY A 242 -5.60 12.36 -2.79
C GLY A 242 -7.04 12.26 -3.31
N ARG A 243 -7.25 12.42 -4.62
CA ARG A 243 -8.61 12.39 -5.22
C ARG A 243 -9.12 10.99 -5.51
N TYR A 244 -8.22 10.02 -5.59
CA TYR A 244 -8.54 8.61 -5.83
C TYR A 244 -7.80 7.73 -4.84
N VAL A 245 -8.34 6.54 -4.64
CA VAL A 245 -7.70 5.49 -3.84
C VAL A 245 -7.71 4.18 -4.60
N LEU A 246 -6.62 3.46 -4.46
CA LEU A 246 -6.47 2.06 -4.87
C LEU A 246 -6.65 1.17 -3.65
N PHE A 247 -7.37 0.08 -3.81
CA PHE A 247 -7.46 -0.98 -2.82
C PHE A 247 -7.64 -2.34 -3.50
N THR A 248 -7.33 -3.41 -2.79
CA THR A 248 -7.56 -4.79 -3.25
C THR A 248 -8.84 -5.33 -2.64
N ARG A 249 -9.71 -5.87 -3.47
CA ARG A 249 -10.99 -6.46 -3.10
C ARG A 249 -10.86 -7.98 -3.07
N CYS A 250 -10.56 -8.53 -1.91
CA CYS A 250 -10.25 -9.94 -1.71
C CYS A 250 -11.48 -10.71 -1.24
N ALA A 251 -11.89 -11.75 -1.95
CA ALA A 251 -12.99 -12.62 -1.51
C ALA A 251 -12.61 -13.39 -0.24
N ASP A 252 -13.57 -13.53 0.66
CA ASP A 252 -13.44 -14.43 1.84
C ASP A 252 -13.72 -15.88 1.41
N ASP A 253 -12.75 -16.49 0.73
CA ASP A 253 -12.83 -17.82 0.12
C ASP A 253 -11.87 -18.83 0.75
N GLY A 254 -11.50 -18.63 2.01
CA GLY A 254 -10.57 -19.48 2.74
C GLY A 254 -9.11 -19.31 2.32
N GLY A 255 -8.75 -18.16 1.78
CA GLY A 255 -7.38 -17.78 1.43
C GLY A 255 -6.99 -18.05 -0.03
N GLY A 256 -7.90 -18.53 -0.88
CA GLY A 256 -7.64 -18.76 -2.30
C GLY A 256 -7.28 -17.46 -3.03
N SER A 257 -8.08 -16.41 -2.85
CA SER A 257 -7.83 -15.09 -3.42
C SER A 257 -6.58 -14.41 -2.85
N GLU A 258 -6.20 -14.67 -1.60
CA GLU A 258 -4.95 -14.17 -1.03
C GLU A 258 -3.72 -14.77 -1.70
N GLN A 259 -3.78 -16.02 -2.12
CA GLN A 259 -2.68 -16.73 -2.76
C GLN A 259 -2.56 -16.46 -4.26
N SER A 260 -3.68 -16.27 -4.94
CA SER A 260 -3.72 -16.09 -6.40
C SER A 260 -3.65 -14.64 -6.85
N GLY A 261 -3.98 -13.71 -5.97
CA GLY A 261 -4.24 -12.31 -6.29
C GLY A 261 -5.74 -12.00 -6.25
N ALA A 262 -6.07 -10.76 -6.04
CA ALA A 262 -7.44 -10.27 -5.98
C ALA A 262 -7.56 -8.96 -6.78
N PRO A 263 -8.76 -8.62 -7.29
CA PRO A 263 -8.94 -7.42 -8.09
C PRO A 263 -8.49 -6.15 -7.38
N ILE A 264 -7.64 -5.37 -8.04
CA ILE A 264 -7.35 -3.99 -7.64
C ILE A 264 -8.53 -3.13 -8.07
N CYS A 265 -9.00 -2.28 -7.18
CA CYS A 265 -10.08 -1.34 -7.45
C CYS A 265 -9.58 0.10 -7.39
N VAL A 266 -10.18 0.96 -8.21
CA VAL A 266 -10.01 2.42 -8.17
C VAL A 266 -11.32 3.03 -7.70
N MET A 267 -11.26 3.93 -6.72
CA MET A 267 -12.41 4.68 -6.22
C MET A 267 -12.12 6.18 -6.21
N ARG A 268 -13.14 6.98 -6.55
CA ARG A 268 -13.07 8.44 -6.38
C ARG A 268 -13.37 8.81 -4.93
N MET A 269 -12.48 9.58 -4.29
CA MET A 269 -12.61 9.98 -2.88
C MET A 269 -13.66 11.07 -2.65
N GLU A 270 -13.85 11.97 -3.60
CA GLU A 270 -14.77 13.11 -3.47
C GLU A 270 -16.23 12.70 -3.23
N ASN A 271 -16.64 11.56 -3.77
CA ASN A 271 -17.97 10.99 -3.62
C ASN A 271 -17.98 9.73 -2.76
N ALA A 272 -16.92 9.50 -1.98
CA ALA A 272 -16.92 8.40 -1.02
C ALA A 272 -18.06 8.65 -0.03
N PRO A 273 -19.18 7.92 -0.11
CA PRO A 273 -20.32 8.18 0.74
C PRO A 273 -19.93 7.90 2.19
N ALA A 274 -20.48 8.66 3.13
CA ALA A 274 -20.58 8.18 4.50
C ALA A 274 -21.53 6.98 4.47
N ILE A 275 -20.99 5.77 4.41
CA ILE A 275 -21.79 4.56 4.24
C ILE A 275 -22.23 4.09 5.61
N ALA A 276 -23.55 3.96 5.79
CA ALA A 276 -24.15 3.47 7.03
C ALA A 276 -23.91 1.95 7.25
N GLY A 277 -23.53 1.22 6.20
CA GLY A 277 -23.23 -0.21 6.27
C GLY A 277 -22.75 -0.81 4.93
N PRO A 278 -22.10 -1.96 4.96
CA PRO A 278 -21.53 -2.62 3.77
C PRO A 278 -22.55 -2.91 2.66
N SER A 279 -23.75 -3.32 3.03
CA SER A 279 -24.81 -3.69 2.08
C SER A 279 -25.29 -2.56 1.16
N GLU A 280 -25.09 -1.29 1.56
CA GLU A 280 -25.42 -0.15 0.69
C GLU A 280 -24.36 0.06 -0.40
N THR A 281 -23.13 -0.34 -0.15
CA THR A 281 -22.03 -0.17 -1.10
C THR A 281 -22.13 -1.14 -2.26
N LEU A 282 -22.54 -2.38 -2.01
CA LEU A 282 -22.75 -3.41 -3.04
C LEU A 282 -23.66 -2.96 -4.17
N ARG A 283 -24.68 -2.16 -3.86
CA ARG A 283 -25.63 -1.63 -4.86
C ARG A 283 -25.02 -0.56 -5.77
N LYS A 284 -23.90 0.05 -5.35
CA LYS A 284 -23.22 1.14 -6.07
C LYS A 284 -22.01 0.68 -6.86
N VAL A 285 -21.51 -0.53 -6.58
CA VAL A 285 -20.33 -1.13 -7.22
C VAL A 285 -20.72 -2.02 -8.39
N HIS A 286 -21.68 -1.61 -9.22
CA HIS A 286 -21.89 -2.32 -10.47
C HIS A 286 -20.82 -1.86 -11.47
N PRO A 287 -19.86 -2.72 -11.87
CA PRO A 287 -18.73 -2.31 -12.72
C PRO A 287 -19.17 -1.77 -14.09
N GLU A 288 -20.42 -1.99 -14.46
CA GLU A 288 -21.03 -1.52 -15.71
C GLU A 288 -21.86 -0.23 -15.57
N ALA A 289 -22.07 0.26 -14.35
CA ALA A 289 -22.84 1.49 -14.13
C ALA A 289 -22.06 2.71 -14.64
N LYS A 290 -22.70 3.59 -15.42
CA LYS A 290 -22.06 4.79 -15.99
C LYS A 290 -21.52 5.76 -14.94
N ASP A 291 -22.10 5.76 -13.76
CA ASP A 291 -21.81 6.61 -12.60
C ASP A 291 -21.10 5.84 -11.47
N ALA A 292 -20.53 4.67 -11.76
CA ALA A 292 -19.80 3.89 -10.77
C ALA A 292 -18.69 4.72 -10.11
N VAL A 293 -18.71 4.78 -8.78
CA VAL A 293 -17.67 5.44 -7.97
C VAL A 293 -16.42 4.57 -7.81
N VAL A 294 -16.56 3.27 -8.10
CA VAL A 294 -15.50 2.24 -8.04
C VAL A 294 -15.52 1.44 -9.33
N PHE A 295 -14.35 1.08 -9.84
CA PHE A 295 -14.22 0.07 -10.89
C PHE A 295 -13.05 -0.87 -10.61
N GLN A 296 -13.13 -2.09 -11.16
CA GLN A 296 -12.11 -3.11 -11.02
C GLN A 296 -11.09 -3.04 -12.16
N LEU A 297 -9.85 -3.23 -11.79
CA LEU A 297 -8.72 -3.47 -12.67
C LEU A 297 -8.38 -4.97 -12.72
N VAL A 298 -7.12 -5.28 -12.90
CA VAL A 298 -6.57 -6.63 -12.87
C VAL A 298 -6.37 -7.14 -11.44
N GLU A 299 -6.16 -8.44 -11.30
CA GLU A 299 -5.74 -9.04 -10.04
C GLU A 299 -4.31 -8.65 -9.69
N GLY A 300 -4.08 -8.37 -8.41
CA GLY A 300 -2.76 -7.98 -7.89
C GLY A 300 -2.82 -7.52 -6.44
N TRP A 301 -1.65 -7.22 -5.90
CA TRP A 301 -1.46 -6.79 -4.52
C TRP A 301 -0.63 -5.52 -4.38
N GLU A 302 -0.85 -4.81 -3.29
CA GLU A 302 -0.07 -3.66 -2.84
C GLU A 302 0.17 -2.59 -3.91
N PRO A 303 -0.89 -2.12 -4.61
CA PRO A 303 -0.73 -1.12 -5.64
C PRO A 303 -0.23 0.20 -5.06
N CYS A 304 0.52 0.94 -5.86
CA CYS A 304 0.88 2.33 -5.59
C CYS A 304 0.76 3.17 -6.86
N TRP A 305 0.59 4.48 -6.71
CA TRP A 305 0.27 5.38 -7.80
C TRP A 305 1.27 6.54 -7.91
N THR A 306 1.65 6.89 -9.14
CA THR A 306 2.41 8.11 -9.44
C THR A 306 1.78 8.86 -10.60
N TYR A 307 1.89 10.18 -10.60
CA TYR A 307 1.53 11.02 -11.77
C TYR A 307 2.72 11.27 -12.68
N ALA A 308 3.91 10.80 -12.34
CA ALA A 308 5.06 10.88 -13.22
C ALA A 308 4.83 10.07 -14.51
N GLU A 309 5.32 10.59 -15.62
CA GLU A 309 5.36 9.82 -16.85
C GLU A 309 6.54 8.85 -16.82
N ILE A 310 6.25 7.59 -17.09
CA ILE A 310 7.25 6.52 -17.17
C ILE A 310 7.33 6.10 -18.64
N GLY A 311 8.51 6.23 -19.24
CA GLY A 311 8.74 5.87 -20.63
C GLY A 311 8.48 4.38 -20.88
N ALA A 312 8.01 4.03 -22.07
CA ALA A 312 8.08 2.64 -22.53
C ALA A 312 9.55 2.26 -22.68
N THR A 313 9.96 1.16 -22.06
CA THR A 313 11.26 0.55 -22.37
C THR A 313 11.32 0.30 -23.88
N LYS A 314 12.30 0.90 -24.54
CA LYS A 314 12.53 0.72 -25.99
C LYS A 314 13.02 -0.68 -26.27
#